data_a5f1ce063da958eac66870d920a76541
#
_entry.id   a5f1ce063da958eac66870d920a76541
#
_cell.length_a   1.000
_cell.length_b   1.000
_cell.length_c   1.000
_cell.angle_alpha   90.00
_cell.angle_beta   90.00
_cell.angle_gamma   90.00
#
_symmetry.space_group_name_H-M   'P 1'
#
loop_
_entity.id
_entity.type
_entity.pdbx_description
1 polymer ?
#
loop_
_entity_poly.entity_id
_entity_poly.type
_entity_poly.pdbx_seq_one_letter_code
_entity_poly.pdbx_strand_id
1 'polypeptide(L)'
;MKVGVSLRSGYGPMDVRTGAQWLVERARAANRAGLDSLFIGDHHNVPVPYYQNVPMLGRLLAEWDERPAGALFLLPLWHPVLLAEQIGTLASIAAGPFIMQCAVGGGAEQFDALGVPIKSRPSRFEAALDVIRRLCAGEEVSTDSPFSIARARIAPVPPEPLEVWIGAAAPAAIDRAARLGDAFLIGPEAVPSEVGRLVEEYRAACARHGRSPATIAVRRDVHVGADAGDAQRVAGPILERGYRGFDPAAPVVGGVDDVAAAFAALGALGCTDVIIRHLADDHDEVLASFERLGAVRAAVADR
;
A
#
# COMPACT_ATOMS: atom_id res chain seq x y z
N MET A 1 -2.99 -9.76 14.79
CA MET A 1 -2.56 -8.75 13.80
C MET A 1 -2.70 -9.32 12.41
N LYS A 2 -3.15 -8.53 11.42
CA LYS A 2 -3.21 -8.96 10.00
C LYS A 2 -1.87 -8.73 9.31
N VAL A 3 -1.53 -9.61 8.35
CA VAL A 3 -0.31 -9.51 7.54
C VAL A 3 -0.69 -9.50 6.05
N GLY A 4 -0.67 -8.34 5.43
CA GLY A 4 -0.91 -8.16 4.00
C GLY A 4 0.40 -7.99 3.21
N VAL A 5 0.31 -7.95 1.89
CA VAL A 5 1.44 -7.72 1.00
C VAL A 5 1.19 -6.56 0.04
N SER A 6 2.22 -5.75 -0.20
CA SER A 6 2.29 -4.82 -1.33
C SER A 6 3.37 -5.31 -2.29
N LEU A 7 2.98 -5.90 -3.40
CA LEU A 7 3.92 -6.43 -4.37
C LEU A 7 4.73 -5.30 -5.02
N ARG A 8 6.02 -5.56 -5.20
CA ARG A 8 6.95 -4.60 -5.77
C ARG A 8 6.79 -4.54 -7.30
N SER A 9 6.35 -3.41 -7.82
CA SER A 9 6.10 -3.20 -9.26
C SER A 9 7.34 -2.80 -10.06
N GLY A 10 8.37 -2.27 -9.40
CA GLY A 10 9.62 -1.86 -10.05
C GLY A 10 10.68 -2.95 -9.94
N TYR A 11 11.39 -3.18 -11.04
CA TYR A 11 12.50 -4.13 -11.12
C TYR A 11 13.74 -3.46 -11.72
N GLY A 12 14.89 -4.10 -11.48
CA GLY A 12 16.13 -3.76 -12.16
C GLY A 12 16.12 -4.15 -13.65
N PRO A 13 17.24 -4.02 -14.35
CA PRO A 13 17.35 -4.41 -15.75
C PRO A 13 17.06 -5.90 -15.93
N MET A 14 15.93 -6.22 -16.55
CA MET A 14 15.50 -7.58 -16.87
C MET A 14 14.51 -7.56 -18.02
N ASP A 15 14.22 -8.73 -18.58
CA ASP A 15 13.12 -8.86 -19.54
C ASP A 15 11.78 -8.48 -18.91
N VAL A 16 11.07 -7.55 -19.55
CA VAL A 16 9.83 -6.99 -18.99
C VAL A 16 8.67 -8.00 -18.92
N ARG A 17 8.66 -9.02 -19.79
CA ARG A 17 7.65 -10.08 -19.72
C ARG A 17 7.91 -11.01 -18.55
N THR A 18 9.17 -11.37 -18.31
CA THR A 18 9.62 -12.15 -17.15
C THR A 18 9.27 -11.42 -15.85
N GLY A 19 9.56 -10.12 -15.76
CA GLY A 19 9.21 -9.34 -14.56
C GLY A 19 7.71 -9.27 -14.30
N ALA A 20 6.86 -9.16 -15.33
CA ALA A 20 5.41 -9.21 -15.18
C ALA A 20 4.93 -10.58 -14.71
N GLN A 21 5.51 -11.67 -15.24
CA GLN A 21 5.21 -13.03 -14.81
C GLN A 21 5.60 -13.27 -13.34
N TRP A 22 6.74 -12.77 -12.89
CA TRP A 22 7.17 -12.84 -11.50
C TRP A 22 6.17 -12.17 -10.54
N LEU A 23 5.56 -11.05 -10.94
CA LEU A 23 4.48 -10.45 -10.13
C LEU A 23 3.29 -11.41 -9.95
N VAL A 24 2.89 -12.08 -11.03
CA VAL A 24 1.81 -13.07 -10.99
C VAL A 24 2.17 -14.24 -10.07
N GLU A 25 3.38 -14.77 -10.17
CA GLU A 25 3.87 -15.88 -9.33
C GLU A 25 3.96 -15.47 -7.86
N ARG A 26 4.41 -14.25 -7.57
CA ARG A 26 4.45 -13.68 -6.23
C ARG A 26 3.06 -13.47 -5.64
N ALA A 27 2.06 -13.08 -6.44
CA ALA A 27 0.67 -13.00 -5.99
C ALA A 27 0.14 -14.39 -5.60
N ARG A 28 0.41 -15.42 -6.41
CA ARG A 28 0.08 -16.82 -6.08
C ARG A 28 0.76 -17.29 -4.80
N ALA A 29 2.05 -16.97 -4.62
CA ALA A 29 2.78 -17.33 -3.42
C ALA A 29 2.21 -16.66 -2.17
N ALA A 30 1.88 -15.37 -2.26
CA ALA A 30 1.23 -14.62 -1.18
C ALA A 30 -0.15 -15.20 -0.83
N ASN A 31 -0.93 -15.60 -1.84
CA ASN A 31 -2.23 -16.26 -1.65
C ASN A 31 -2.05 -17.61 -0.92
N ARG A 32 -1.14 -18.49 -1.39
CA ARG A 32 -0.84 -19.78 -0.74
C ARG A 32 -0.31 -19.62 0.69
N ALA A 33 0.45 -18.56 0.96
CA ALA A 33 0.91 -18.24 2.32
C ALA A 33 -0.22 -17.75 3.25
N GLY A 34 -1.43 -17.57 2.73
CA GLY A 34 -2.58 -17.14 3.50
C GLY A 34 -2.53 -15.69 3.95
N LEU A 35 -1.78 -14.80 3.27
CA LEU A 35 -1.68 -13.39 3.65
C LEU A 35 -3.04 -12.70 3.58
N ASP A 36 -3.29 -11.76 4.48
CA ASP A 36 -4.63 -11.21 4.75
C ASP A 36 -5.10 -10.15 3.72
N SER A 37 -4.21 -9.58 2.92
CA SER A 37 -4.56 -8.61 1.87
C SER A 37 -3.47 -8.49 0.80
N LEU A 38 -3.89 -8.11 -0.42
CA LEU A 38 -2.99 -7.90 -1.57
C LEU A 38 -3.05 -6.46 -2.04
N PHE A 39 -1.88 -5.82 -2.16
CA PHE A 39 -1.75 -4.47 -2.72
C PHE A 39 -0.67 -4.38 -3.77
N ILE A 40 -0.76 -3.33 -4.60
CA ILE A 40 0.26 -2.91 -5.55
C ILE A 40 0.46 -1.39 -5.43
N GLY A 41 1.71 -0.93 -5.64
CA GLY A 41 2.06 0.47 -5.51
C GLY A 41 1.71 1.32 -6.72
N ASP A 42 1.83 2.64 -6.56
CA ASP A 42 1.68 3.63 -7.62
C ASP A 42 2.95 4.48 -7.74
N HIS A 43 3.47 4.61 -8.96
CA HIS A 43 4.60 5.48 -9.27
C HIS A 43 4.66 5.78 -10.77
N HIS A 44 4.93 7.03 -11.11
CA HIS A 44 4.93 7.48 -12.49
C HIS A 44 6.30 8.05 -12.90
N ASN A 45 6.58 8.03 -14.21
CA ASN A 45 7.78 8.62 -14.78
C ASN A 45 9.09 8.17 -14.09
N VAL A 46 9.25 6.87 -13.91
CA VAL A 46 10.49 6.28 -13.35
C VAL A 46 11.40 5.75 -14.45
N PRO A 47 12.73 5.86 -14.28
CA PRO A 47 13.71 5.44 -15.30
C PRO A 47 13.97 3.93 -15.32
N VAL A 48 13.17 3.15 -14.60
CA VAL A 48 13.27 1.68 -14.52
C VAL A 48 11.94 1.05 -14.90
N PRO A 49 11.91 -0.22 -15.33
CA PRO A 49 10.65 -0.92 -15.55
C PRO A 49 9.76 -0.86 -14.32
N TYR A 50 8.56 -0.34 -14.50
CA TYR A 50 7.55 -0.23 -13.45
C TYR A 50 6.18 -0.57 -14.01
N TYR A 51 5.58 -1.65 -13.50
CA TYR A 51 4.26 -2.08 -13.95
C TYR A 51 3.19 -1.24 -13.27
N GLN A 52 2.38 -0.57 -14.09
CA GLN A 52 1.31 0.30 -13.59
C GLN A 52 0.27 -0.51 -12.83
N ASN A 53 -0.25 0.08 -11.75
CA ASN A 53 -1.07 -0.59 -10.76
C ASN A 53 -2.39 -1.15 -11.34
N VAL A 54 -3.17 -0.36 -12.07
CA VAL A 54 -4.50 -0.75 -12.54
C VAL A 54 -4.47 -2.00 -13.44
N PRO A 55 -3.72 -2.03 -14.57
CA PRO A 55 -3.70 -3.21 -15.45
C PRO A 55 -3.05 -4.41 -14.76
N MET A 56 -2.03 -4.17 -13.93
CA MET A 56 -1.38 -5.27 -13.23
C MET A 56 -2.27 -5.85 -12.14
N LEU A 57 -2.92 -5.03 -11.32
CA LEU A 57 -3.84 -5.53 -10.29
C LEU A 57 -4.98 -6.34 -10.92
N GLY A 58 -5.58 -5.87 -12.02
CA GLY A 58 -6.61 -6.63 -12.73
C GLY A 58 -6.13 -8.04 -13.12
N ARG A 59 -4.84 -8.19 -13.50
CA ARG A 59 -4.26 -9.53 -13.74
C ARG A 59 -4.01 -10.31 -12.46
N LEU A 60 -3.58 -9.65 -11.38
CA LEU A 60 -3.27 -10.32 -10.11
C LEU A 60 -4.51 -10.81 -9.37
N LEU A 61 -5.65 -10.14 -9.53
CA LEU A 61 -6.92 -10.55 -8.90
C LEU A 61 -7.37 -11.95 -9.33
N ALA A 62 -6.95 -12.44 -10.50
CA ALA A 62 -7.18 -13.82 -10.91
C ALA A 62 -6.39 -14.86 -10.09
N GLU A 63 -5.40 -14.44 -9.34
CA GLU A 63 -4.56 -15.27 -8.46
C GLU A 63 -4.87 -15.05 -6.97
N TRP A 64 -5.87 -14.22 -6.68
CA TRP A 64 -6.27 -13.83 -5.33
C TRP A 64 -7.70 -14.31 -5.03
N ASP A 65 -7.99 -14.59 -3.78
CA ASP A 65 -9.30 -15.08 -3.34
C ASP A 65 -10.21 -13.95 -2.76
N GLU A 66 -11.15 -14.32 -1.89
CA GLU A 66 -12.13 -13.42 -1.28
C GLU A 66 -11.53 -12.44 -0.24
N ARG A 67 -10.23 -12.53 0.06
CA ARG A 67 -9.58 -11.59 0.98
C ARG A 67 -9.43 -10.21 0.32
N PRO A 68 -9.34 -9.13 1.12
CA PRO A 68 -9.20 -7.78 0.59
C PRO A 68 -8.04 -7.62 -0.40
N ALA A 69 -8.28 -6.88 -1.48
CA ALA A 69 -7.24 -6.48 -2.43
C ALA A 69 -7.39 -5.00 -2.79
N GLY A 70 -6.31 -4.39 -3.27
CA GLY A 70 -6.37 -2.99 -3.65
C GLY A 70 -5.07 -2.45 -4.23
N ALA A 71 -5.02 -1.15 -4.42
CA ALA A 71 -3.82 -0.46 -4.90
C ALA A 71 -3.63 0.88 -4.19
N LEU A 72 -2.36 1.31 -4.16
CA LEU A 72 -2.03 2.69 -3.83
C LEU A 72 -2.28 3.58 -5.05
N PHE A 73 -2.82 4.78 -4.81
CA PHE A 73 -2.96 5.84 -5.80
C PHE A 73 -2.41 7.16 -5.26
N LEU A 74 -1.56 7.80 -6.04
CA LEU A 74 -1.08 9.16 -5.79
C LEU A 74 -2.13 10.14 -6.33
N LEU A 75 -3.23 10.33 -5.59
CA LEU A 75 -4.46 10.98 -6.05
C LEU A 75 -4.27 12.30 -6.80
N PRO A 76 -3.32 13.19 -6.44
CA PRO A 76 -3.12 14.43 -7.18
C PRO A 76 -2.74 14.24 -8.65
N LEU A 77 -2.21 13.08 -9.02
CA LEU A 77 -1.74 12.74 -10.37
C LEU A 77 -2.83 12.07 -11.22
N TRP A 78 -3.96 11.70 -10.63
CA TRP A 78 -5.05 11.03 -11.30
C TRP A 78 -6.23 11.98 -11.59
N HIS A 79 -6.89 11.79 -12.73
CA HIS A 79 -8.19 12.39 -12.95
C HIS A 79 -9.25 11.60 -12.16
N PRO A 80 -10.00 12.21 -11.23
CA PRO A 80 -10.81 11.46 -10.28
C PRO A 80 -11.96 10.67 -10.90
N VAL A 81 -12.54 11.12 -12.02
CA VAL A 81 -13.58 10.36 -12.72
C VAL A 81 -13.00 9.10 -13.34
N LEU A 82 -11.87 9.20 -14.06
CA LEU A 82 -11.21 8.04 -14.65
C LEU A 82 -10.76 7.04 -13.58
N LEU A 83 -10.26 7.55 -12.45
CA LEU A 83 -9.85 6.66 -11.35
C LEU A 83 -11.07 5.97 -10.70
N ALA A 84 -12.18 6.66 -10.52
CA ALA A 84 -13.40 6.06 -9.99
C ALA A 84 -13.94 4.95 -10.93
N GLU A 85 -13.88 5.12 -12.25
CA GLU A 85 -14.23 4.07 -13.24
C GLU A 85 -13.30 2.84 -13.11
N GLN A 86 -11.99 3.08 -12.95
CA GLN A 86 -11.02 1.98 -12.74
C GLN A 86 -11.28 1.24 -11.43
N ILE A 87 -11.58 1.97 -10.34
CA ILE A 87 -11.90 1.39 -9.03
C ILE A 87 -13.18 0.56 -9.12
N GLY A 88 -14.24 1.09 -9.74
CA GLY A 88 -15.50 0.35 -9.94
C GLY A 88 -15.29 -0.95 -10.73
N THR A 89 -14.45 -0.90 -11.77
CA THR A 89 -14.08 -2.08 -12.57
C THR A 89 -13.27 -3.08 -11.76
N LEU A 90 -12.21 -2.63 -11.06
CA LEU A 90 -11.36 -3.52 -10.26
C LEU A 90 -12.13 -4.15 -9.11
N ALA A 91 -12.99 -3.41 -8.42
CA ALA A 91 -13.85 -3.92 -7.36
C ALA A 91 -14.86 -4.95 -7.88
N SER A 92 -15.33 -4.81 -9.14
CA SER A 92 -16.20 -5.81 -9.78
C SER A 92 -15.45 -7.09 -10.20
N ILE A 93 -14.14 -7.01 -10.44
CA ILE A 93 -13.29 -8.18 -10.76
C ILE A 93 -12.84 -8.91 -9.48
N ALA A 94 -12.61 -8.17 -8.40
CA ALA A 94 -12.18 -8.72 -7.12
C ALA A 94 -13.26 -9.65 -6.55
N ALA A 95 -12.82 -10.79 -5.98
CA ALA A 95 -13.73 -11.71 -5.30
C ALA A 95 -14.09 -11.24 -3.87
N GLY A 96 -13.34 -10.30 -3.30
CA GLY A 96 -13.53 -9.72 -1.98
C GLY A 96 -13.46 -8.20 -1.97
N PRO A 97 -13.47 -7.56 -0.78
CA PRO A 97 -13.51 -6.12 -0.64
C PRO A 97 -12.32 -5.42 -1.32
N PHE A 98 -12.60 -4.28 -1.98
CA PHE A 98 -11.57 -3.44 -2.58
C PHE A 98 -11.17 -2.31 -1.64
N ILE A 99 -9.85 -2.18 -1.40
CA ILE A 99 -9.27 -1.13 -0.56
C ILE A 99 -8.48 -0.14 -1.44
N MET A 100 -8.87 1.12 -1.42
CA MET A 100 -8.12 2.20 -2.03
C MET A 100 -7.09 2.75 -1.05
N GLN A 101 -5.82 2.39 -1.19
CA GLN A 101 -4.75 3.14 -0.53
C GLN A 101 -4.48 4.43 -1.31
N CYS A 102 -4.23 5.54 -0.63
CA CYS A 102 -3.94 6.80 -1.30
C CYS A 102 -2.96 7.67 -0.52
N ALA A 103 -2.23 8.49 -1.26
CA ALA A 103 -1.27 9.45 -0.73
C ALA A 103 -1.16 10.69 -1.61
N VAL A 104 -0.59 11.75 -1.06
CA VAL A 104 -0.34 12.99 -1.82
C VAL A 104 0.79 12.85 -2.84
N GLY A 105 1.65 11.85 -2.68
CA GLY A 105 2.82 11.67 -3.51
C GLY A 105 3.93 12.68 -3.26
N GLY A 106 5.06 12.46 -3.90
CA GLY A 106 6.27 13.30 -3.86
C GLY A 106 7.11 13.09 -5.13
N GLY A 107 8.27 13.77 -5.20
CA GLY A 107 9.14 13.73 -6.38
C GLY A 107 8.64 14.67 -7.50
N ALA A 108 9.35 15.80 -7.69
CA ALA A 108 8.96 16.82 -8.65
C ALA A 108 8.83 16.26 -10.08
N GLU A 109 9.75 15.37 -10.47
CA GLU A 109 9.83 14.82 -11.83
C GLU A 109 8.53 14.14 -12.30
N GLN A 110 7.86 13.37 -11.42
CA GLN A 110 6.60 12.72 -11.81
C GLN A 110 5.45 13.72 -11.92
N PHE A 111 5.45 14.78 -11.09
CA PHE A 111 4.45 15.85 -11.16
C PHE A 111 4.64 16.69 -12.43
N ASP A 112 5.88 17.05 -12.77
CA ASP A 112 6.22 17.82 -13.96
C ASP A 112 5.89 17.05 -15.25
N ALA A 113 6.21 15.75 -15.29
CA ALA A 113 5.88 14.89 -16.42
C ALA A 113 4.38 14.76 -16.69
N LEU A 114 3.54 14.88 -15.67
CA LEU A 114 2.09 14.83 -15.78
C LEU A 114 1.43 16.22 -15.80
N GLY A 115 2.22 17.30 -15.85
CA GLY A 115 1.71 18.67 -15.91
C GLY A 115 0.94 19.11 -14.67
N VAL A 116 1.23 18.52 -13.50
CA VAL A 116 0.53 18.81 -12.24
C VAL A 116 1.45 19.63 -11.33
N PRO A 117 1.07 20.86 -10.94
CA PRO A 117 1.87 21.65 -10.01
C PRO A 117 1.99 20.95 -8.64
N ILE A 118 3.22 20.61 -8.22
CA ILE A 118 3.46 19.86 -6.98
C ILE A 118 2.91 20.57 -5.72
N LYS A 119 2.87 21.91 -5.75
CA LYS A 119 2.32 22.72 -4.65
C LYS A 119 0.81 22.52 -4.46
N SER A 120 0.07 22.14 -5.51
CA SER A 120 -1.37 21.91 -5.46
C SER A 120 -1.75 20.51 -4.96
N ARG A 121 -0.77 19.64 -4.68
CA ARG A 121 -1.03 18.24 -4.31
C ARG A 121 -1.98 18.05 -3.12
N PRO A 122 -1.95 18.84 -2.01
CA PRO A 122 -2.88 18.63 -0.91
C PRO A 122 -4.34 18.95 -1.29
N SER A 123 -4.58 20.09 -1.96
CA SER A 123 -5.94 20.48 -2.38
C SER A 123 -6.49 19.55 -3.46
N ARG A 124 -5.65 19.16 -4.43
CA ARG A 124 -6.05 18.18 -5.45
C ARG A 124 -6.35 16.81 -4.84
N PHE A 125 -5.59 16.39 -3.82
CA PHE A 125 -5.86 15.15 -3.10
C PHE A 125 -7.25 15.14 -2.48
N GLU A 126 -7.60 16.18 -1.71
CA GLU A 126 -8.89 16.27 -1.04
C GLU A 126 -10.06 16.35 -2.03
N ALA A 127 -9.91 17.16 -3.08
CA ALA A 127 -10.93 17.27 -4.13
C ALA A 127 -11.10 15.97 -4.92
N ALA A 128 -9.99 15.28 -5.25
CA ALA A 128 -10.06 14.00 -5.94
C ALA A 128 -10.74 12.93 -5.08
N LEU A 129 -10.40 12.87 -3.78
CA LEU A 129 -10.98 11.90 -2.85
C LEU A 129 -12.49 12.11 -2.70
N ASP A 130 -12.96 13.37 -2.57
CA ASP A 130 -14.39 13.69 -2.50
C ASP A 130 -15.13 13.19 -3.75
N VAL A 131 -14.62 13.54 -4.94
CA VAL A 131 -15.23 13.12 -6.21
C VAL A 131 -15.26 11.60 -6.34
N ILE A 132 -14.16 10.91 -6.02
CA ILE A 132 -14.09 9.45 -6.11
C ILE A 132 -15.10 8.79 -5.18
N ARG A 133 -15.18 9.21 -3.92
CA ARG A 133 -16.13 8.64 -2.96
C ARG A 133 -17.57 8.79 -3.41
N ARG A 134 -17.95 9.98 -3.88
CA ARG A 134 -19.31 10.27 -4.35
C ARG A 134 -19.66 9.47 -5.61
N LEU A 135 -18.75 9.38 -6.58
CA LEU A 135 -18.95 8.56 -7.77
C LEU A 135 -19.07 7.08 -7.43
N CYS A 136 -18.21 6.57 -6.54
CA CYS A 136 -18.26 5.17 -6.07
C CYS A 136 -19.51 4.87 -5.22
N ALA A 137 -20.14 5.90 -4.64
CA ALA A 137 -21.45 5.80 -3.99
C ALA A 137 -22.63 5.90 -4.98
N GLY A 138 -22.37 6.04 -6.29
CA GLY A 138 -23.40 6.12 -7.33
C GLY A 138 -23.99 7.52 -7.54
N GLU A 139 -23.39 8.56 -6.98
CA GLU A 139 -23.87 9.94 -7.17
C GLU A 139 -23.49 10.49 -8.55
N GLU A 140 -24.26 11.49 -9.03
CA GLU A 140 -23.85 12.39 -10.10
C GLU A 140 -23.03 13.53 -9.51
N VAL A 141 -21.84 13.78 -10.05
CA VAL A 141 -20.91 14.77 -9.52
C VAL A 141 -20.61 15.87 -10.53
N SER A 142 -20.70 17.11 -10.08
CA SER A 142 -20.19 18.30 -10.78
C SER A 142 -19.27 19.09 -9.85
N THR A 143 -18.15 19.59 -10.37
CA THR A 143 -17.20 20.45 -9.65
C THR A 143 -16.55 21.45 -10.61
N ASP A 144 -16.14 22.62 -10.09
CA ASP A 144 -15.49 23.65 -10.91
C ASP A 144 -13.95 23.56 -10.82
N SER A 145 -13.41 23.39 -9.64
CA SER A 145 -11.96 23.42 -9.39
C SER A 145 -11.58 22.45 -8.26
N PRO A 146 -10.40 21.82 -8.30
CA PRO A 146 -9.35 21.88 -9.33
C PRO A 146 -9.61 20.97 -10.55
N PHE A 147 -10.73 20.27 -10.57
CA PHE A 147 -11.18 19.42 -11.66
C PHE A 147 -12.50 19.99 -12.22
N SER A 148 -12.50 20.43 -13.46
CA SER A 148 -13.72 20.85 -14.13
C SER A 148 -14.53 19.62 -14.57
N ILE A 149 -15.54 19.27 -13.79
CA ILE A 149 -16.37 18.07 -13.99
C ILE A 149 -17.85 18.51 -14.12
N ALA A 150 -18.52 18.03 -15.14
CA ALA A 150 -19.94 18.32 -15.36
C ALA A 150 -20.72 17.01 -15.43
N ARG A 151 -21.63 16.79 -14.46
CA ARG A 151 -22.58 15.68 -14.41
C ARG A 151 -21.94 14.29 -14.62
N ALA A 152 -20.77 14.06 -14.04
CA ALA A 152 -20.10 12.76 -14.15
C ALA A 152 -20.85 11.69 -13.34
N ARG A 153 -20.91 10.50 -13.91
CA ARG A 153 -21.37 9.26 -13.28
C ARG A 153 -20.47 8.13 -13.70
N ILE A 154 -20.39 7.07 -12.91
CA ILE A 154 -19.67 5.85 -13.27
C ILE A 154 -20.60 4.64 -13.26
N ALA A 155 -20.24 3.63 -14.06
CA ALA A 155 -20.81 2.29 -14.03
C ALA A 155 -19.74 1.30 -14.55
N PRO A 156 -19.45 0.20 -13.82
CA PRO A 156 -20.05 -0.17 -12.53
C PRO A 156 -19.60 0.72 -11.37
N VAL A 157 -20.37 0.76 -10.29
CA VAL A 157 -19.92 1.23 -8.98
C VAL A 157 -19.37 0.02 -8.19
N PRO A 158 -18.46 0.22 -7.20
CA PRO A 158 -18.04 -0.87 -6.32
C PRO A 158 -19.23 -1.56 -5.66
N PRO A 159 -19.21 -2.92 -5.55
CA PRO A 159 -20.30 -3.67 -4.90
C PRO A 159 -20.40 -3.41 -3.40
N GLU A 160 -19.27 -3.10 -2.73
CA GLU A 160 -19.21 -2.72 -1.32
C GLU A 160 -18.77 -1.24 -1.19
N PRO A 161 -19.05 -0.60 -0.03
CA PRO A 161 -18.54 0.74 0.26
C PRO A 161 -17.02 0.80 0.12
N LEU A 162 -16.49 1.79 -0.59
CA LEU A 162 -15.06 1.96 -0.83
C LEU A 162 -14.33 2.26 0.49
N GLU A 163 -13.48 1.36 0.93
CA GLU A 163 -12.59 1.58 2.07
C GLU A 163 -11.33 2.36 1.63
N VAL A 164 -11.03 3.45 2.33
CA VAL A 164 -9.95 4.39 1.98
C VAL A 164 -8.89 4.44 3.06
N TRP A 165 -7.68 3.98 2.73
CA TRP A 165 -6.51 4.06 3.59
C TRP A 165 -5.60 5.22 3.17
N ILE A 166 -5.33 6.17 4.07
CA ILE A 166 -4.54 7.36 3.75
C ILE A 166 -3.12 7.24 4.31
N GLY A 167 -2.14 7.29 3.40
CA GLY A 167 -0.72 7.35 3.73
C GLY A 167 -0.30 8.76 4.14
N ALA A 168 0.30 8.90 5.34
CA ALA A 168 0.76 10.18 5.83
C ALA A 168 1.91 10.04 6.87
N ALA A 169 2.74 11.09 6.98
CA ALA A 169 3.79 11.20 7.98
C ALA A 169 3.85 12.60 8.62
N ALA A 170 3.55 13.67 7.86
CA ALA A 170 3.55 15.03 8.38
C ALA A 170 2.24 15.34 9.15
N PRO A 171 2.28 16.19 10.21
CA PRO A 171 1.11 16.46 11.07
C PRO A 171 -0.16 16.87 10.30
N ALA A 172 -0.06 17.78 9.33
CA ALA A 172 -1.20 18.19 8.51
C ALA A 172 -1.76 17.06 7.63
N ALA A 173 -0.92 16.11 7.21
CA ALA A 173 -1.34 14.95 6.44
C ALA A 173 -1.98 13.88 7.34
N ILE A 174 -1.49 13.72 8.58
CA ILE A 174 -2.08 12.84 9.60
C ILE A 174 -3.46 13.36 10.00
N ASP A 175 -3.61 14.68 10.21
CA ASP A 175 -4.91 15.29 10.49
C ASP A 175 -5.90 15.06 9.32
N ARG A 176 -5.44 15.20 8.08
CA ARG A 176 -6.23 14.84 6.89
C ARG A 176 -6.62 13.36 6.88
N ALA A 177 -5.70 12.45 7.19
CA ALA A 177 -5.99 11.03 7.28
C ALA A 177 -7.05 10.73 8.34
N ALA A 178 -6.95 11.36 9.50
CA ALA A 178 -7.93 11.23 10.57
C ALA A 178 -9.32 11.78 10.21
N ARG A 179 -9.37 12.86 9.44
CA ARG A 179 -10.62 13.49 8.99
C ARG A 179 -11.29 12.75 7.84
N LEU A 180 -10.50 12.28 6.88
CA LEU A 180 -11.01 11.78 5.59
C LEU A 180 -10.82 10.28 5.36
N GLY A 181 -9.89 9.61 6.05
CA GLY A 181 -9.60 8.18 5.84
C GLY A 181 -10.50 7.27 6.66
N ASP A 182 -10.59 6.02 6.23
CA ASP A 182 -11.17 4.93 7.02
C ASP A 182 -10.07 4.19 7.77
N ALA A 183 -8.82 4.28 7.28
CA ALA A 183 -7.62 3.77 7.91
C ALA A 183 -6.41 4.69 7.68
N PHE A 184 -5.41 4.52 8.54
CA PHE A 184 -4.12 5.21 8.47
C PHE A 184 -3.03 4.24 7.99
N LEU A 185 -2.21 4.67 7.04
CA LEU A 185 -1.10 3.89 6.50
C LEU A 185 0.24 4.59 6.80
N ILE A 186 1.06 3.98 7.65
CA ILE A 186 2.40 4.45 8.01
C ILE A 186 3.40 3.96 6.96
N GLY A 187 4.31 4.82 6.52
CA GLY A 187 5.35 4.52 5.55
C GLY A 187 6.39 3.50 6.04
N PRO A 188 7.12 2.85 5.11
CA PRO A 188 8.09 1.80 5.44
C PRO A 188 9.40 2.33 6.07
N GLU A 189 9.65 3.63 5.95
CA GLU A 189 10.84 4.31 6.48
C GLU A 189 10.78 4.54 8.00
N ALA A 190 9.58 4.52 8.59
CA ALA A 190 9.40 4.83 10.01
C ALA A 190 9.98 3.73 10.90
N VAL A 191 10.96 4.06 11.75
CA VAL A 191 11.50 3.16 12.77
C VAL A 191 10.47 2.91 13.88
N PRO A 192 10.59 1.84 14.70
CA PRO A 192 9.57 1.51 15.71
C PRO A 192 9.19 2.66 16.66
N SER A 193 10.16 3.47 17.10
CA SER A 193 9.89 4.64 17.95
C SER A 193 9.05 5.70 17.24
N GLU A 194 9.27 5.90 15.94
CA GLU A 194 8.50 6.81 15.13
C GLU A 194 7.09 6.27 14.85
N VAL A 195 6.96 4.96 14.65
CA VAL A 195 5.63 4.33 14.50
C VAL A 195 4.75 4.61 15.71
N GLY A 196 5.28 4.42 16.95
CA GLY A 196 4.54 4.72 18.17
C GLY A 196 4.06 6.18 18.21
N ARG A 197 4.95 7.13 17.92
CA ARG A 197 4.60 8.56 17.83
C ARG A 197 3.51 8.85 16.79
N LEU A 198 3.61 8.27 15.58
CA LEU A 198 2.64 8.46 14.50
C LEU A 198 1.27 7.87 14.86
N VAL A 199 1.23 6.71 15.54
CA VAL A 199 0.00 6.10 16.04
C VAL A 199 -0.69 7.00 17.05
N GLU A 200 0.04 7.54 18.02
CA GLU A 200 -0.50 8.45 19.04
C GLU A 200 -1.03 9.74 18.41
N GLU A 201 -0.27 10.34 17.48
CA GLU A 201 -0.66 11.56 16.77
C GLU A 201 -1.94 11.35 15.95
N TYR A 202 -2.04 10.21 15.24
CA TYR A 202 -3.23 9.86 14.46
C TYR A 202 -4.45 9.65 15.38
N ARG A 203 -4.30 8.92 16.49
CA ARG A 203 -5.38 8.72 17.48
C ARG A 203 -5.87 10.04 18.07
N ALA A 204 -4.94 10.92 18.43
CA ALA A 204 -5.27 12.25 18.92
C ALA A 204 -6.01 13.09 17.86
N ALA A 205 -5.59 12.99 16.59
CA ALA A 205 -6.29 13.64 15.49
C ALA A 205 -7.70 13.07 15.28
N CYS A 206 -7.87 11.75 15.31
CA CYS A 206 -9.20 11.13 15.24
C CYS A 206 -10.12 11.63 16.36
N ALA A 207 -9.62 11.70 17.60
CA ALA A 207 -10.40 12.20 18.74
C ALA A 207 -10.85 13.66 18.52
N ARG A 208 -9.99 14.53 17.97
CA ARG A 208 -10.38 15.93 17.62
C ARG A 208 -11.51 15.99 16.59
N HIS A 209 -11.59 15.01 15.69
CA HIS A 209 -12.64 14.92 14.67
C HIS A 209 -13.84 14.05 15.11
N GLY A 210 -13.92 13.64 16.38
CA GLY A 210 -14.99 12.79 16.91
C GLY A 210 -15.03 11.39 16.27
N ARG A 211 -13.89 10.88 15.78
CA ARG A 211 -13.74 9.58 15.14
C ARG A 211 -12.92 8.63 16.00
N SER A 212 -13.18 7.33 15.85
CA SER A 212 -12.35 6.27 16.43
C SER A 212 -11.58 5.58 15.31
N PRO A 213 -10.25 5.42 15.43
CA PRO A 213 -9.47 4.71 14.43
C PRO A 213 -9.84 3.21 14.47
N ALA A 214 -10.18 2.63 13.31
CA ALA A 214 -10.45 1.19 13.18
C ALA A 214 -9.18 0.43 12.76
N THR A 215 -8.50 0.90 11.72
CA THR A 215 -7.30 0.27 11.13
C THR A 215 -6.14 1.25 11.15
N ILE A 216 -5.01 0.79 11.70
CA ILE A 216 -3.71 1.48 11.62
C ILE A 216 -2.74 0.48 11.00
N ALA A 217 -2.46 0.66 9.73
CA ALA A 217 -1.55 -0.18 8.99
C ALA A 217 -0.14 0.42 8.95
N VAL A 218 0.87 -0.43 9.03
CA VAL A 218 2.26 -0.03 8.82
C VAL A 218 2.88 -0.85 7.70
N ARG A 219 3.53 -0.18 6.76
CA ARG A 219 4.29 -0.87 5.73
C ARG A 219 5.67 -1.26 6.25
N ARG A 220 6.14 -2.47 5.90
CA ARG A 220 7.48 -2.96 6.24
C ARG A 220 8.13 -3.62 5.04
N ASP A 221 9.36 -3.22 4.76
CA ASP A 221 10.19 -3.93 3.80
C ASP A 221 10.89 -5.08 4.54
N VAL A 222 10.71 -6.33 4.07
CA VAL A 222 11.05 -7.53 4.83
C VAL A 222 11.86 -8.55 4.01
N HIS A 223 12.59 -9.42 4.72
CA HIS A 223 13.03 -10.71 4.19
C HIS A 223 12.99 -11.76 5.31
N VAL A 224 12.32 -12.89 5.05
CA VAL A 224 12.22 -14.01 5.97
C VAL A 224 13.12 -15.14 5.47
N GLY A 225 14.26 -15.35 6.11
CA GLY A 225 15.18 -16.45 5.85
C GLY A 225 14.75 -17.76 6.52
N ALA A 226 15.44 -18.87 6.22
CA ALA A 226 15.28 -20.12 6.93
C ALA A 226 15.65 -19.98 8.42
N ASP A 227 16.62 -19.14 8.69
CA ASP A 227 17.08 -18.67 9.99
C ASP A 227 17.66 -17.26 9.87
N ALA A 228 18.17 -16.71 10.97
CA ALA A 228 18.78 -15.38 11.00
C ALA A 228 20.03 -15.28 10.10
N GLY A 229 20.83 -16.37 10.00
CA GLY A 229 22.02 -16.41 9.15
C GLY A 229 21.67 -16.37 7.66
N ASP A 230 20.68 -17.14 7.24
CA ASP A 230 20.16 -17.16 5.87
C ASP A 230 19.53 -15.80 5.52
N ALA A 231 18.74 -15.24 6.42
CA ALA A 231 18.16 -13.90 6.22
C ALA A 231 19.25 -12.83 6.03
N GLN A 232 20.30 -12.86 6.83
CA GLN A 232 21.43 -11.93 6.72
C GLN A 232 22.24 -12.16 5.43
N ARG A 233 22.38 -13.39 4.96
CA ARG A 233 23.05 -13.71 3.69
C ARG A 233 22.38 -12.98 2.51
N VAL A 234 21.06 -12.94 2.50
CA VAL A 234 20.27 -12.30 1.41
C VAL A 234 20.16 -10.80 1.62
N ALA A 235 19.73 -10.36 2.79
CA ALA A 235 19.41 -8.96 3.07
C ALA A 235 20.63 -8.11 3.42
N GLY A 236 21.68 -8.68 4.06
CA GLY A 236 22.85 -7.95 4.51
C GLY A 236 23.50 -7.10 3.42
N PRO A 237 23.87 -7.67 2.25
CA PRO A 237 24.49 -6.90 1.16
C PRO A 237 23.58 -5.79 0.59
N ILE A 238 22.25 -5.92 0.72
CA ILE A 238 21.27 -4.91 0.28
C ILE A 238 21.25 -3.75 1.27
N LEU A 239 21.23 -4.06 2.56
CA LEU A 239 21.21 -3.06 3.64
C LEU A 239 22.52 -2.29 3.75
N GLU A 240 23.66 -2.97 3.62
CA GLU A 240 24.99 -2.35 3.66
C GLU A 240 25.23 -1.32 2.55
N ARG A 241 24.59 -1.49 1.40
CA ARG A 241 24.63 -0.52 0.30
C ARG A 241 23.72 0.69 0.52
N GLY A 242 22.99 0.77 1.62
CA GLY A 242 22.07 1.85 1.93
C GLY A 242 20.71 1.65 1.23
N TYR A 243 19.93 0.71 1.72
CA TYR A 243 18.60 0.39 1.16
C TYR A 243 17.65 1.60 1.21
N ARG A 244 17.35 2.17 0.06
CA ARG A 244 16.41 3.30 -0.13
C ARG A 244 16.69 4.53 0.74
N GLY A 245 17.86 4.63 1.35
CA GLY A 245 18.20 5.68 2.31
C GLY A 245 17.46 5.56 3.65
N PHE A 246 16.89 4.41 3.94
CA PHE A 246 16.20 4.15 5.20
C PHE A 246 17.18 3.88 6.34
N ASP A 247 16.75 4.20 7.57
CA ASP A 247 17.43 3.73 8.76
C ASP A 247 17.44 2.18 8.76
N PRO A 248 18.58 1.53 9.05
CA PRO A 248 18.68 0.06 9.12
C PRO A 248 17.69 -0.61 10.08
N ALA A 249 17.14 0.12 11.04
CA ALA A 249 16.12 -0.37 11.98
C ALA A 249 14.69 -0.38 11.39
N ALA A 250 14.47 0.20 10.20
CA ALA A 250 13.14 0.23 9.59
C ALA A 250 12.76 -1.09 8.87
N PRO A 251 13.63 -1.74 8.07
CA PRO A 251 13.35 -3.06 7.52
C PRO A 251 13.32 -4.16 8.59
N VAL A 252 12.58 -5.23 8.34
CA VAL A 252 12.50 -6.40 9.23
C VAL A 252 13.10 -7.61 8.52
N VAL A 253 14.20 -8.13 9.07
CA VAL A 253 14.99 -9.23 8.49
C VAL A 253 15.29 -10.26 9.58
N GLY A 254 15.02 -11.54 9.31
CA GLY A 254 15.28 -12.61 10.28
C GLY A 254 14.61 -13.92 9.89
N GLY A 255 14.68 -14.90 10.77
CA GLY A 255 13.88 -16.12 10.69
C GLY A 255 12.42 -15.85 11.05
N VAL A 256 11.58 -16.89 11.00
CA VAL A 256 10.15 -16.81 11.30
C VAL A 256 9.87 -16.16 12.65
N ASP A 257 10.57 -16.61 13.71
CA ASP A 257 10.36 -16.13 15.08
C ASP A 257 10.79 -14.67 15.26
N ASP A 258 11.90 -14.26 14.61
CA ASP A 258 12.40 -12.88 14.66
C ASP A 258 11.39 -11.92 14.03
N VAL A 259 10.89 -12.28 12.84
CA VAL A 259 9.92 -11.46 12.09
C VAL A 259 8.57 -11.41 12.82
N ALA A 260 8.12 -12.55 13.37
CA ALA A 260 6.88 -12.60 14.17
C ALA A 260 7.00 -11.75 15.44
N ALA A 261 8.15 -11.76 16.12
CA ALA A 261 8.40 -10.92 17.28
C ALA A 261 8.41 -9.41 16.91
N ALA A 262 9.04 -9.06 15.80
CA ALA A 262 9.04 -7.69 15.29
C ALA A 262 7.62 -7.20 14.94
N PHE A 263 6.79 -8.04 14.31
CA PHE A 263 5.40 -7.68 14.02
C PHE A 263 4.55 -7.57 15.30
N ALA A 264 4.74 -8.46 16.27
CA ALA A 264 4.06 -8.36 17.56
C ALA A 264 4.43 -7.06 18.29
N ALA A 265 5.69 -6.61 18.20
CA ALA A 265 6.12 -5.33 18.74
C ALA A 265 5.40 -4.13 18.06
N LEU A 266 5.18 -4.17 16.74
CA LEU A 266 4.38 -3.17 16.04
C LEU A 266 2.90 -3.19 16.50
N GLY A 267 2.36 -4.36 16.78
CA GLY A 267 1.04 -4.51 17.39
C GLY A 267 0.95 -3.88 18.77
N ALA A 268 1.95 -4.07 19.59
CA ALA A 268 2.02 -3.43 20.93
C ALA A 268 2.08 -1.90 20.86
N LEU A 269 2.60 -1.33 19.76
CA LEU A 269 2.54 0.11 19.45
C LEU A 269 1.17 0.57 18.95
N GLY A 270 0.25 -0.36 18.67
CA GLY A 270 -1.13 -0.07 18.26
C GLY A 270 -1.41 -0.21 16.76
N CYS A 271 -0.51 -0.80 15.99
CA CYS A 271 -0.80 -1.19 14.62
C CYS A 271 -1.71 -2.42 14.60
N THR A 272 -2.66 -2.43 13.68
CA THR A 272 -3.58 -3.55 13.44
C THR A 272 -3.14 -4.43 12.28
N ASP A 273 -2.44 -3.83 11.32
CA ASP A 273 -2.04 -4.46 10.06
C ASP A 273 -0.57 -4.15 9.73
N VAL A 274 0.16 -5.17 9.29
CA VAL A 274 1.48 -5.01 8.66
C VAL A 274 1.36 -5.32 7.18
N ILE A 275 1.69 -4.37 6.33
CA ILE A 275 1.72 -4.57 4.88
C ILE A 275 3.18 -4.75 4.44
N ILE A 276 3.55 -5.99 4.18
CA ILE A 276 4.93 -6.32 3.82
C ILE A 276 5.24 -5.97 2.37
N ARG A 277 6.51 -5.72 2.11
CA ARG A 277 7.11 -5.69 0.78
C ARG A 277 8.48 -6.35 0.87
N HIS A 278 8.80 -7.25 -0.04
CA HIS A 278 10.13 -7.85 -0.05
C HIS A 278 11.20 -6.82 -0.43
N LEU A 279 12.28 -6.80 0.32
CA LEU A 279 13.44 -5.95 0.02
C LEU A 279 14.37 -6.60 -1.01
N ALA A 280 14.41 -7.93 -1.08
CA ALA A 280 15.18 -8.66 -2.08
C ALA A 280 14.56 -8.55 -3.47
N ASP A 281 15.42 -8.61 -4.49
CA ASP A 281 15.01 -8.62 -5.90
C ASP A 281 14.97 -10.04 -6.48
N ASP A 282 15.83 -10.93 -5.99
CA ASP A 282 15.90 -12.32 -6.44
C ASP A 282 14.54 -13.00 -6.29
N HIS A 283 14.10 -13.65 -7.37
CA HIS A 283 12.76 -14.21 -7.43
C HIS A 283 12.59 -15.42 -6.51
N ASP A 284 13.57 -16.33 -6.52
CA ASP A 284 13.49 -17.57 -5.75
C ASP A 284 13.59 -17.28 -4.24
N GLU A 285 14.43 -16.33 -3.85
CA GLU A 285 14.51 -15.86 -2.46
C GLU A 285 13.22 -15.20 -1.99
N VAL A 286 12.55 -14.46 -2.87
CA VAL A 286 11.24 -13.87 -2.57
C VAL A 286 10.16 -14.93 -2.42
N LEU A 287 10.14 -15.95 -3.28
CA LEU A 287 9.18 -17.05 -3.18
C LEU A 287 9.39 -17.88 -1.91
N ALA A 288 10.63 -18.20 -1.58
CA ALA A 288 10.99 -18.89 -0.33
C ALA A 288 10.61 -18.07 0.92
N SER A 289 10.77 -16.74 0.87
CA SER A 289 10.35 -15.86 1.95
C SER A 289 8.82 -15.82 2.08
N PHE A 290 8.03 -15.91 0.99
CA PHE A 290 6.57 -16.03 1.06
C PHE A 290 6.12 -17.32 1.76
N GLU A 291 6.75 -18.45 1.49
CA GLU A 291 6.43 -19.72 2.15
C GLU A 291 6.56 -19.60 3.67
N ARG A 292 7.63 -18.93 4.15
CA ARG A 292 7.87 -18.69 5.57
C ARG A 292 6.96 -17.65 6.19
N LEU A 293 6.50 -16.66 5.40
CA LEU A 293 5.54 -15.65 5.85
C LEU A 293 4.19 -16.24 6.28
N GLY A 294 3.78 -17.38 5.74
CA GLY A 294 2.62 -18.11 6.22
C GLY A 294 2.74 -18.51 7.70
N ALA A 295 3.91 -18.98 8.11
CA ALA A 295 4.18 -19.29 9.51
C ALA A 295 4.26 -18.02 10.39
N VAL A 296 4.88 -16.94 9.89
CA VAL A 296 4.88 -15.64 10.58
C VAL A 296 3.45 -15.16 10.82
N ARG A 297 2.60 -15.20 9.79
CA ARG A 297 1.19 -14.78 9.87
C ARG A 297 0.42 -15.59 10.92
N ALA A 298 0.60 -16.91 10.94
CA ALA A 298 0.00 -17.76 11.95
C ALA A 298 0.45 -17.39 13.37
N ALA A 299 1.76 -17.19 13.57
CA ALA A 299 2.34 -16.85 14.87
C ALA A 299 1.87 -15.49 15.43
N VAL A 300 1.49 -14.53 14.59
CA VAL A 300 0.99 -13.21 15.04
C VAL A 300 -0.54 -13.12 15.12
N ALA A 301 -1.29 -14.05 14.51
CA ALA A 301 -2.74 -14.13 14.61
C ALA A 301 -3.19 -14.64 15.99
N ASP A 302 -2.40 -15.52 16.61
CA ASP A 302 -2.69 -16.17 17.89
C ASP A 302 -2.31 -15.30 19.12
N ARG A 303 -1.74 -14.12 18.89
CA ARG A 303 -1.34 -13.14 19.93
C ARG A 303 -2.25 -11.93 19.93
#